data_0a3c3627398c7fc3d06b283dca02a40e
#
_entry.id   0a3c3627398c7fc3d06b283dca02a40e
#
_cell.length_a   1.000
_cell.length_b   1.000
_cell.length_c   1.000
_cell.angle_alpha   90.00
_cell.angle_beta   90.00
_cell.angle_gamma   90.00
#
_symmetry.space_group_name_H-M   'P 1'
#
loop_
_entity.id
_entity.type
_entity.pdbx_description
1 polymer ?
#
loop_
_entity_poly.entity_id
_entity_poly.type
_entity_poly.pdbx_seq_one_letter_code
_entity_poly.pdbx_strand_id
1 'polypeptide(L)'
;MKGDTVVKVKTYQQKSPLKQECEDSYFCNEENKIYGVCDGATPLVPFRDEKGHNGAYIASHLFASYFASLRENHSLQVAVAKANEALQSKMLAYKVDTRKKEHLWCTCIAAVQINGEKIEYAQLGDCMIVAILQNGTMQVLTKDTVEGISKRAKKKREEDRKKGLSVPEEYVFQDVREQLKYNRYLATMQGGYSVANGMKEAIHYLQHGELHIDEVSGIFICSDGLFHPDWPLEQTVAYIRKNS
;
A
#
# COMPACT_ATOMS: atom_id res chain seq x y z
N MET A 1 23.45 23.14 -18.10
CA MET A 1 22.97 22.67 -16.78
C MET A 1 21.46 22.86 -16.82
N LYS A 2 20.68 21.78 -16.91
CA LYS A 2 19.23 21.87 -16.70
C LYS A 2 19.06 22.19 -15.21
N GLY A 3 18.28 23.23 -14.90
CA GLY A 3 18.03 23.65 -13.51
C GLY A 3 17.39 22.51 -12.72
N ASP A 4 17.62 22.52 -11.40
CA ASP A 4 16.95 21.57 -10.48
C ASP A 4 15.45 21.67 -10.67
N THR A 5 14.81 20.52 -10.91
CA THR A 5 13.35 20.45 -11.02
C THR A 5 12.73 20.83 -9.67
N VAL A 6 12.01 21.94 -9.66
CA VAL A 6 11.26 22.37 -8.48
C VAL A 6 9.96 21.57 -8.42
N VAL A 7 9.78 20.79 -7.37
CA VAL A 7 8.57 20.00 -7.13
C VAL A 7 7.66 20.77 -6.19
N LYS A 8 6.40 20.96 -6.60
CA LYS A 8 5.37 21.52 -5.72
C LYS A 8 4.50 20.39 -5.18
N VAL A 9 4.49 20.22 -3.87
CA VAL A 9 3.75 19.15 -3.19
C VAL A 9 2.53 19.74 -2.49
N LYS A 10 1.39 19.08 -2.61
CA LYS A 10 0.20 19.30 -1.79
C LYS A 10 -0.16 17.99 -1.13
N THR A 11 -0.45 18.00 0.17
CA THR A 11 -0.85 16.83 0.94
C THR A 11 -2.19 17.04 1.60
N TYR A 12 -2.94 15.97 1.71
CA TYR A 12 -4.19 15.92 2.46
C TYR A 12 -4.29 14.59 3.19
N GLN A 13 -4.68 14.63 4.45
CA GLN A 13 -4.91 13.44 5.26
C GLN A 13 -6.12 13.66 6.16
N GLN A 14 -7.00 12.66 6.20
CA GLN A 14 -8.16 12.69 7.08
C GLN A 14 -8.39 11.30 7.66
N LYS A 15 -8.54 11.28 8.97
CA LYS A 15 -8.88 10.06 9.70
C LYS A 15 -10.30 9.63 9.36
N SER A 16 -10.52 8.34 9.10
CA SER A 16 -11.86 7.77 9.01
C SER A 16 -12.66 8.04 10.30
N PRO A 17 -13.92 8.50 10.21
CA PRO A 17 -14.76 8.75 11.38
C PRO A 17 -15.01 7.51 12.23
N LEU A 18 -14.87 6.32 11.66
CA LEU A 18 -15.07 5.04 12.32
C LEU A 18 -13.82 4.52 13.06
N LYS A 19 -12.66 5.16 12.88
CA LYS A 19 -11.39 4.75 13.48
C LYS A 19 -11.02 5.63 14.66
N GLN A 20 -10.33 5.07 15.66
CA GLN A 20 -9.81 5.83 16.80
C GLN A 20 -8.59 6.67 16.41
N GLU A 21 -7.77 6.16 15.51
CA GLU A 21 -6.54 6.78 15.01
C GLU A 21 -6.51 6.74 13.47
N CYS A 22 -5.67 7.59 12.85
CA CYS A 22 -5.46 7.55 11.41
C CYS A 22 -4.47 6.44 11.10
N GLU A 23 -4.95 5.35 10.53
CA GLU A 23 -4.12 4.22 10.12
C GLU A 23 -3.37 4.53 8.81
N ASP A 24 -3.75 5.58 8.10
CA ASP A 24 -3.03 6.10 6.94
C ASP A 24 -1.89 7.02 7.37
N SER A 25 -0.90 7.15 6.52
CA SER A 25 0.17 8.12 6.66
C SER A 25 0.71 8.52 5.29
N TYR A 26 1.39 9.66 5.22
CA TYR A 26 2.13 10.08 4.03
C TYR A 26 3.55 10.44 4.38
N PHE A 27 4.40 10.52 3.39
CA PHE A 27 5.79 10.95 3.54
C PHE A 27 6.22 11.89 2.42
N CYS A 28 7.06 12.86 2.80
CA CYS A 28 7.73 13.78 1.90
C CYS A 28 9.20 13.82 2.32
N ASN A 29 10.08 13.41 1.43
CA ASN A 29 11.53 13.52 1.58
C ASN A 29 12.05 14.43 0.46
N GLU A 30 12.14 15.71 0.75
CA GLU A 30 12.54 16.74 -0.21
C GLU A 30 13.99 16.57 -0.69
N GLU A 31 14.87 16.07 0.19
CA GLU A 31 16.29 15.87 -0.11
C GLU A 31 16.49 14.83 -1.22
N ASN A 32 15.78 13.70 -1.12
CA ASN A 32 15.85 12.61 -2.10
C ASN A 32 14.66 12.62 -3.09
N LYS A 33 13.81 13.66 -3.02
CA LYS A 33 12.62 13.82 -3.87
C LYS A 33 11.72 12.56 -3.87
N ILE A 34 11.47 11.98 -2.68
CA ILE A 34 10.64 10.79 -2.49
C ILE A 34 9.33 11.20 -1.82
N TYR A 35 8.21 10.79 -2.41
CA TYR A 35 6.87 11.14 -1.96
C TYR A 35 5.98 9.90 -1.99
N GLY A 36 5.03 9.81 -1.07
CA GLY A 36 4.12 8.68 -1.08
C GLY A 36 3.13 8.65 0.05
N VAL A 37 2.30 7.61 0.01
CA VAL A 37 1.27 7.31 1.00
C VAL A 37 1.38 5.86 1.46
N CYS A 38 0.95 5.62 2.69
CA CYS A 38 0.84 4.29 3.28
C CYS A 38 -0.54 4.16 3.92
N ASP A 39 -1.22 3.04 3.67
CA ASP A 39 -2.52 2.70 4.24
C ASP A 39 -2.40 1.47 5.12
N GLY A 40 -2.69 1.62 6.39
CA GLY A 40 -2.58 0.55 7.37
C GLY A 40 -3.79 -0.39 7.35
N ALA A 41 -3.58 -1.63 6.93
CA ALA A 41 -4.65 -2.61 6.82
C ALA A 41 -5.16 -3.07 8.20
N THR A 42 -6.49 -3.00 8.40
CA THR A 42 -7.17 -3.32 9.66
C THR A 42 -6.64 -4.60 10.32
N PRO A 43 -6.20 -4.54 11.59
CA PRO A 43 -5.70 -5.69 12.33
C PRO A 43 -6.80 -6.74 12.55
N LEU A 44 -6.46 -8.02 12.36
CA LEU A 44 -7.37 -9.14 12.64
C LEU A 44 -7.21 -9.69 14.05
N VAL A 45 -6.07 -9.44 14.69
CA VAL A 45 -5.79 -9.79 16.07
C VAL A 45 -5.61 -8.52 16.88
N PRO A 46 -6.29 -8.40 18.03
CA PRO A 46 -6.15 -7.21 18.89
C PRO A 46 -4.70 -7.03 19.33
N PHE A 47 -4.19 -5.83 19.13
CA PHE A 47 -2.89 -5.40 19.61
C PHE A 47 -2.93 -3.88 19.88
N ARG A 48 -2.25 -3.44 20.94
CA ARG A 48 -1.95 -2.04 21.23
C ARG A 48 -0.56 -1.93 21.84
N ASP A 49 0.22 -0.97 21.38
CA ASP A 49 1.49 -0.62 22.02
C ASP A 49 1.27 0.24 23.27
N GLU A 50 2.35 0.68 23.91
CA GLU A 50 2.33 1.50 25.13
C GLU A 50 1.68 2.88 24.90
N LYS A 51 1.58 3.33 23.65
CA LYS A 51 0.93 4.59 23.25
C LYS A 51 -0.51 4.38 22.80
N GLY A 52 -0.98 3.15 22.78
CA GLY A 52 -2.33 2.78 22.36
C GLY A 52 -2.48 2.56 20.84
N HIS A 53 -1.39 2.56 20.07
CA HIS A 53 -1.43 2.34 18.62
C HIS A 53 -1.60 0.88 18.25
N ASN A 54 -2.42 0.61 17.24
CA ASN A 54 -2.61 -0.74 16.70
C ASN A 54 -1.54 -1.09 15.64
N GLY A 55 -1.56 -2.35 15.17
CA GLY A 55 -0.60 -2.83 14.20
C GLY A 55 -0.68 -2.14 12.82
N ALA A 56 -1.87 -1.69 12.40
CA ALA A 56 -2.05 -0.95 11.16
C ALA A 56 -1.38 0.42 11.20
N TYR A 57 -1.65 1.18 12.26
CA TYR A 57 -0.99 2.45 12.53
C TYR A 57 0.53 2.30 12.55
N ILE A 58 1.04 1.32 13.32
CA ILE A 58 2.48 1.10 13.44
C ILE A 58 3.11 0.76 12.09
N ALA A 59 2.46 -0.07 11.29
CA ALA A 59 2.99 -0.47 9.98
C ALA A 59 3.08 0.72 9.02
N SER A 60 1.99 1.48 8.83
CA SER A 60 1.96 2.62 7.91
C SER A 60 2.92 3.73 8.33
N HIS A 61 2.94 4.08 9.63
CA HIS A 61 3.81 5.14 10.17
C HIS A 61 5.29 4.73 10.20
N LEU A 62 5.60 3.44 10.36
CA LEU A 62 6.97 2.95 10.24
C LEU A 62 7.47 3.15 8.81
N PHE A 63 6.69 2.77 7.81
CA PHE A 63 7.03 2.98 6.41
C PHE A 63 7.18 4.48 6.10
N ALA A 64 6.22 5.31 6.47
CA ALA A 64 6.30 6.74 6.24
C ALA A 64 7.55 7.37 6.90
N SER A 65 7.85 7.00 8.15
CA SER A 65 9.04 7.48 8.87
C SER A 65 10.34 7.01 8.21
N TYR A 66 10.37 5.75 7.75
CA TYR A 66 11.52 5.19 7.04
C TYR A 66 11.83 6.00 5.77
N PHE A 67 10.83 6.22 4.91
CA PHE A 67 11.01 6.96 3.67
C PHE A 67 11.31 8.45 3.90
N ALA A 68 10.67 9.08 4.87
CA ALA A 68 10.93 10.48 5.22
C ALA A 68 12.37 10.71 5.74
N SER A 69 12.96 9.71 6.40
CA SER A 69 14.30 9.78 6.97
C SER A 69 15.40 9.19 6.09
N LEU A 70 15.07 8.68 4.91
CA LEU A 70 16.02 8.04 4.01
C LEU A 70 17.07 9.05 3.54
N ARG A 71 18.36 8.77 3.78
CA ARG A 71 19.49 9.63 3.41
C ARG A 71 20.21 9.15 2.18
N GLU A 72 20.24 7.83 1.97
CA GLU A 72 20.93 7.22 0.85
C GLU A 72 19.99 7.12 -0.36
N ASN A 73 20.52 7.40 -1.53
CA ASN A 73 19.78 7.24 -2.78
C ASN A 73 19.75 5.75 -3.17
N HIS A 74 18.73 5.05 -2.75
CA HIS A 74 18.43 3.67 -3.17
C HIS A 74 17.27 3.68 -4.17
N SER A 75 17.18 2.64 -5.00
CA SER A 75 15.96 2.41 -5.77
C SER A 75 14.77 2.19 -4.83
N LEU A 76 13.58 2.58 -5.26
CA LEU A 76 12.35 2.38 -4.46
C LEU A 76 12.14 0.91 -4.08
N GLN A 77 12.51 -0.05 -4.94
CA GLN A 77 12.40 -1.47 -4.64
C GLN A 77 13.25 -1.86 -3.42
N VAL A 78 14.49 -1.38 -3.35
CA VAL A 78 15.39 -1.62 -2.23
C VAL A 78 14.87 -0.93 -0.96
N ALA A 79 14.37 0.29 -1.09
CA ALA A 79 13.82 1.03 0.03
C ALA A 79 12.56 0.34 0.61
N VAL A 80 11.63 -0.13 -0.24
CA VAL A 80 10.46 -0.90 0.19
C VAL A 80 10.87 -2.21 0.87
N ALA A 81 11.89 -2.92 0.34
CA ALA A 81 12.38 -4.16 0.94
C ALA A 81 12.92 -3.91 2.35
N LYS A 82 13.78 -2.89 2.52
CA LYS A 82 14.35 -2.53 3.83
C LYS A 82 13.27 -2.07 4.84
N ALA A 83 12.29 -1.27 4.39
CA ALA A 83 11.16 -0.89 5.25
C ALA A 83 10.32 -2.09 5.69
N ASN A 84 10.12 -3.06 4.79
CA ASN A 84 9.41 -4.30 5.10
C ASN A 84 10.19 -5.20 6.08
N GLU A 85 11.51 -5.27 5.98
CA GLU A 85 12.37 -5.94 6.98
C GLU A 85 12.33 -5.24 8.34
N ALA A 86 12.30 -3.90 8.35
CA ALA A 86 12.14 -3.14 9.59
C ALA A 86 10.77 -3.41 10.24
N LEU A 87 9.69 -3.55 9.45
CA LEU A 87 8.38 -3.94 9.94
C LEU A 87 8.39 -5.34 10.57
N GLN A 88 9.06 -6.32 9.94
CA GLN A 88 9.25 -7.66 10.52
C GLN A 88 9.97 -7.59 11.86
N SER A 89 11.07 -6.84 11.92
CA SER A 89 11.85 -6.66 13.13
C SER A 89 11.02 -6.00 14.25
N LYS A 90 10.19 -5.03 13.89
CA LYS A 90 9.27 -4.36 14.83
C LYS A 90 8.22 -5.33 15.40
N MET A 91 7.60 -6.15 14.55
CA MET A 91 6.65 -7.19 14.99
C MET A 91 7.31 -8.20 15.94
N LEU A 92 8.52 -8.65 15.63
CA LEU A 92 9.27 -9.59 16.49
C LEU A 92 9.60 -8.96 17.86
N ALA A 93 9.97 -7.68 17.91
CA ALA A 93 10.23 -6.96 19.16
C ALA A 93 8.97 -6.89 20.05
N TYR A 94 7.79 -6.81 19.45
CA TYR A 94 6.50 -6.89 20.15
C TYR A 94 5.95 -8.31 20.33
N LYS A 95 6.78 -9.34 20.06
CA LYS A 95 6.43 -10.76 20.21
C LYS A 95 5.21 -11.20 19.40
N VAL A 96 4.96 -10.54 18.26
CA VAL A 96 3.92 -10.97 17.32
C VAL A 96 4.30 -12.34 16.74
N ASP A 97 3.36 -13.29 16.71
CA ASP A 97 3.59 -14.59 16.06
C ASP A 97 3.57 -14.42 14.52
N THR A 98 4.75 -14.14 13.95
CA THR A 98 4.91 -13.88 12.52
C THR A 98 4.75 -15.12 11.62
N ARG A 99 4.52 -16.31 12.19
CA ARG A 99 4.19 -17.53 11.43
C ARG A 99 2.73 -17.58 11.01
N LYS A 100 1.87 -16.76 11.65
CA LYS A 100 0.44 -16.67 11.37
C LYS A 100 0.15 -15.37 10.64
N LYS A 101 -0.30 -15.47 9.39
CA LYS A 101 -0.56 -14.31 8.54
C LYS A 101 -1.64 -13.36 9.10
N GLU A 102 -2.61 -13.88 9.83
CA GLU A 102 -3.65 -13.08 10.49
C GLU A 102 -3.12 -12.22 11.66
N HIS A 103 -1.92 -12.53 12.18
CA HIS A 103 -1.26 -11.75 13.22
C HIS A 103 -0.41 -10.61 12.67
N LEU A 104 -0.02 -10.68 11.39
CA LEU A 104 0.90 -9.72 10.78
C LEU A 104 0.26 -8.33 10.69
N TRP A 105 1.05 -7.34 11.03
CA TRP A 105 0.74 -5.96 10.75
C TRP A 105 1.01 -5.68 9.27
N CYS A 106 0.10 -4.99 8.63
CA CYS A 106 0.16 -4.80 7.20
C CYS A 106 -0.05 -3.33 6.83
N THR A 107 0.61 -2.91 5.75
CA THR A 107 0.35 -1.63 5.12
C THR A 107 0.44 -1.75 3.60
N CYS A 108 -0.47 -1.12 2.90
CA CYS A 108 -0.32 -0.83 1.48
C CYS A 108 0.59 0.41 1.35
N ILE A 109 1.28 0.55 0.24
CA ILE A 109 2.17 1.69 -0.04
C ILE A 109 2.14 2.04 -1.51
N ALA A 110 2.16 3.33 -1.80
CA ALA A 110 2.48 3.90 -3.10
C ALA A 110 3.55 4.99 -2.92
N ALA A 111 4.65 4.86 -3.64
CA ALA A 111 5.79 5.75 -3.56
C ALA A 111 6.26 6.18 -4.95
N VAL A 112 6.72 7.42 -5.07
CA VAL A 112 7.42 7.92 -6.25
C VAL A 112 8.73 8.57 -5.83
N GLN A 113 9.73 8.50 -6.71
CA GLN A 113 11.02 9.17 -6.55
C GLN A 113 11.38 9.87 -7.84
N ILE A 114 11.81 11.13 -7.76
CA ILE A 114 12.33 11.87 -8.90
C ILE A 114 13.85 11.83 -8.85
N ASN A 115 14.44 11.15 -9.83
CA ASN A 115 15.88 10.95 -9.92
C ASN A 115 16.38 11.40 -11.30
N GLY A 116 16.94 12.61 -11.37
CA GLY A 116 17.33 13.22 -12.62
C GLY A 116 16.15 13.43 -13.57
N GLU A 117 16.19 12.79 -14.73
CA GLU A 117 15.13 12.88 -15.75
C GLU A 117 14.05 11.77 -15.61
N LYS A 118 14.15 10.93 -14.57
CA LYS A 118 13.24 9.81 -14.34
C LYS A 118 12.35 10.05 -13.14
N ILE A 119 11.14 9.56 -13.23
CA ILE A 119 10.21 9.38 -12.12
C ILE A 119 10.05 7.89 -11.93
N GLU A 120 10.66 7.34 -10.89
CA GLU A 120 10.47 5.96 -10.48
C GLU A 120 9.20 5.84 -9.64
N TYR A 121 8.50 4.71 -9.73
CA TYR A 121 7.37 4.43 -8.85
C TYR A 121 7.39 2.99 -8.35
N ALA A 122 6.82 2.78 -7.16
CA ALA A 122 6.66 1.47 -6.54
C ALA A 122 5.35 1.40 -5.73
N GLN A 123 4.68 0.24 -5.76
CA GLN A 123 3.40 0.05 -5.09
C GLN A 123 3.21 -1.38 -4.60
N LEU A 124 2.61 -1.52 -3.40
CA LEU A 124 2.05 -2.76 -2.86
C LEU A 124 0.62 -2.47 -2.35
N GLY A 125 -0.34 -3.32 -2.70
CA GLY A 125 -1.71 -3.26 -2.21
C GLY A 125 -2.66 -2.50 -3.14
N ASP A 126 -3.38 -1.55 -2.59
CA ASP A 126 -4.45 -0.74 -3.21
C ASP A 126 -4.19 0.78 -3.14
N CYS A 127 -3.08 1.22 -2.56
CA CYS A 127 -2.64 2.59 -2.77
C CYS A 127 -2.30 2.80 -4.25
N MET A 128 -2.78 3.89 -4.86
CA MET A 128 -2.72 4.08 -6.31
C MET A 128 -1.86 5.27 -6.72
N ILE A 129 -1.27 5.16 -7.91
CA ILE A 129 -0.47 6.21 -8.54
C ILE A 129 -1.05 6.54 -9.91
N VAL A 130 -1.36 7.82 -10.13
CA VAL A 130 -1.86 8.33 -11.40
C VAL A 130 -0.90 9.39 -11.92
N ALA A 131 -0.34 9.18 -13.11
CA ALA A 131 0.41 10.19 -13.83
C ALA A 131 -0.54 11.10 -14.61
N ILE A 132 -0.25 12.39 -14.58
CA ILE A 132 -0.92 13.40 -15.37
C ILE A 132 0.08 13.83 -16.43
N LEU A 133 -0.20 13.46 -17.69
CA LEU A 133 0.71 13.70 -18.79
C LEU A 133 0.68 15.16 -19.24
N GLN A 134 1.69 15.60 -20.00
CA GLN A 134 1.78 16.96 -20.52
C GLN A 134 0.60 17.35 -21.41
N ASN A 135 0.00 16.40 -22.12
CA ASN A 135 -1.20 16.61 -22.92
C ASN A 135 -2.51 16.68 -22.11
N GLY A 136 -2.42 16.59 -20.77
CA GLY A 136 -3.56 16.61 -19.85
C GLY A 136 -4.27 15.28 -19.66
N THR A 137 -3.88 14.21 -20.37
CA THR A 137 -4.46 12.87 -20.14
C THR A 137 -3.94 12.30 -18.82
N MET A 138 -4.70 11.38 -18.22
CA MET A 138 -4.33 10.68 -17.00
C MET A 138 -4.04 9.22 -17.30
N GLN A 139 -3.00 8.70 -16.68
CA GLN A 139 -2.60 7.30 -16.77
C GLN A 139 -2.46 6.71 -15.38
N VAL A 140 -3.27 5.72 -15.06
CA VAL A 140 -3.12 4.92 -13.84
C VAL A 140 -1.91 4.01 -14.01
N LEU A 141 -0.90 4.20 -13.18
CA LEU A 141 0.39 3.49 -13.29
C LEU A 141 0.38 2.15 -12.58
N THR A 142 -0.47 1.99 -11.58
CA THR A 142 -0.49 0.83 -10.70
C THR A 142 -1.87 0.19 -10.70
N LYS A 143 -1.93 -1.06 -10.26
CA LYS A 143 -3.15 -1.85 -10.21
C LYS A 143 -3.51 -2.15 -8.77
N ASP A 144 -4.75 -1.90 -8.38
CA ASP A 144 -5.30 -2.39 -7.13
C ASP A 144 -5.30 -3.92 -7.11
N THR A 145 -4.49 -4.51 -6.23
CA THR A 145 -4.39 -5.95 -6.06
C THR A 145 -5.34 -6.50 -5.01
N VAL A 146 -5.95 -5.63 -4.20
CA VAL A 146 -6.90 -5.99 -3.14
C VAL A 146 -8.32 -6.12 -3.69
N GLU A 147 -8.65 -5.34 -4.72
CA GLU A 147 -9.95 -5.40 -5.38
C GLU A 147 -10.35 -6.84 -5.71
N GLY A 148 -11.57 -7.22 -5.35
CA GLY A 148 -12.14 -8.55 -5.63
C GLY A 148 -11.49 -9.72 -4.88
N ILE A 149 -10.67 -9.47 -3.83
CA ILE A 149 -9.99 -10.52 -3.06
C ILE A 149 -10.96 -11.56 -2.49
N SER A 150 -12.14 -11.15 -2.02
CA SER A 150 -13.14 -12.08 -1.48
C SER A 150 -13.65 -13.08 -2.52
N LYS A 151 -13.81 -12.64 -3.78
CA LYS A 151 -14.17 -13.52 -4.91
C LYS A 151 -13.05 -14.50 -5.22
N ARG A 152 -11.79 -14.02 -5.27
CA ARG A 152 -10.61 -14.88 -5.48
C ARG A 152 -10.44 -15.88 -4.35
N ALA A 153 -10.65 -15.46 -3.10
CA ALA A 153 -10.61 -16.31 -1.92
C ALA A 153 -11.65 -17.44 -2.00
N LYS A 154 -12.89 -17.13 -2.39
CA LYS A 154 -13.94 -18.13 -2.60
C LYS A 154 -13.54 -19.14 -3.67
N LYS A 155 -13.10 -18.66 -4.83
CA LYS A 155 -12.63 -19.53 -5.94
C LYS A 155 -11.49 -20.43 -5.47
N LYS A 156 -10.51 -19.90 -4.73
CA LYS A 156 -9.39 -20.67 -4.19
C LYS A 156 -9.87 -21.80 -3.26
N ARG A 157 -10.81 -21.51 -2.34
CA ARG A 157 -11.39 -22.53 -1.47
C ARG A 157 -12.07 -23.66 -2.25
N GLU A 158 -12.84 -23.30 -3.26
CA GLU A 158 -13.50 -24.28 -4.15
C GLU A 158 -12.50 -25.18 -4.88
N GLU A 159 -11.41 -24.58 -5.42
CA GLU A 159 -10.32 -25.33 -6.07
C GLU A 159 -9.60 -26.26 -5.10
N ASP A 160 -9.33 -25.79 -3.88
CA ASP A 160 -8.63 -26.57 -2.86
C ASP A 160 -9.47 -27.77 -2.40
N ARG A 161 -10.78 -27.59 -2.20
CA ARG A 161 -11.70 -28.72 -1.90
C ARG A 161 -11.72 -29.75 -3.04
N LYS A 162 -11.75 -29.30 -4.31
CA LYS A 162 -11.68 -30.20 -5.47
C LYS A 162 -10.39 -31.02 -5.52
N LYS A 163 -9.29 -30.48 -4.96
CA LYS A 163 -7.99 -31.16 -4.82
C LYS A 163 -7.93 -32.05 -3.57
N GLY A 164 -9.00 -32.17 -2.79
CA GLY A 164 -9.05 -32.96 -1.56
C GLY A 164 -8.34 -32.31 -0.38
N LEU A 165 -8.03 -31.02 -0.45
CA LEU A 165 -7.45 -30.29 0.68
C LEU A 165 -8.54 -30.00 1.72
N SER A 166 -8.16 -30.07 3.00
CA SER A 166 -9.04 -29.73 4.12
C SER A 166 -9.27 -28.23 4.17
N VAL A 167 -10.43 -27.79 3.69
CA VAL A 167 -10.88 -26.38 3.75
C VAL A 167 -12.25 -26.37 4.44
N PRO A 168 -12.50 -25.49 5.42
CA PRO A 168 -13.80 -25.37 6.06
C PRO A 168 -14.93 -25.18 5.06
N GLU A 169 -16.14 -25.62 5.44
CA GLU A 169 -17.33 -25.44 4.63
C GLU A 169 -17.64 -23.96 4.38
N GLU A 170 -18.29 -23.65 3.26
CA GLU A 170 -18.47 -22.26 2.82
C GLU A 170 -19.34 -21.42 3.77
N TYR A 171 -20.23 -22.05 4.56
CA TYR A 171 -21.05 -21.33 5.56
C TYR A 171 -20.19 -20.68 6.67
N VAL A 172 -19.00 -21.23 6.97
CA VAL A 172 -18.06 -20.64 7.96
C VAL A 172 -17.63 -19.24 7.53
N PHE A 173 -17.50 -19.00 6.23
CA PHE A 173 -17.08 -17.73 5.64
C PHE A 173 -18.22 -16.73 5.42
N GLN A 174 -19.43 -17.02 5.92
CA GLN A 174 -20.48 -16.02 6.13
C GLN A 174 -20.12 -15.11 7.33
N ASP A 175 -19.31 -15.61 8.26
CA ASP A 175 -18.68 -14.78 9.28
C ASP A 175 -17.59 -13.91 8.63
N VAL A 176 -17.76 -12.58 8.74
CA VAL A 176 -16.83 -11.58 8.15
C VAL A 176 -15.42 -11.75 8.69
N ARG A 177 -15.25 -12.11 9.95
CA ARG A 177 -13.93 -12.31 10.57
C ARG A 177 -13.22 -13.51 9.96
N GLU A 178 -13.90 -14.62 9.77
CA GLU A 178 -13.34 -15.82 9.15
C GLU A 178 -13.02 -15.56 7.66
N GLN A 179 -13.88 -14.80 6.97
CA GLN A 179 -13.60 -14.34 5.60
C GLN A 179 -12.34 -13.47 5.55
N LEU A 180 -12.20 -12.49 6.44
CA LEU A 180 -11.03 -11.61 6.48
C LEU A 180 -9.74 -12.37 6.83
N LYS A 181 -9.78 -13.35 7.75
CA LYS A 181 -8.63 -14.22 8.03
C LYS A 181 -8.19 -15.00 6.79
N TYR A 182 -9.14 -15.57 6.06
CA TYR A 182 -8.82 -16.29 4.84
C TYR A 182 -8.29 -15.34 3.75
N ASN A 183 -8.86 -14.16 3.60
CA ASN A 183 -8.31 -13.14 2.70
C ASN A 183 -6.86 -12.80 3.09
N ARG A 184 -6.58 -12.62 4.39
CA ARG A 184 -5.21 -12.35 4.90
C ARG A 184 -4.26 -13.53 4.62
N TYR A 185 -4.74 -14.77 4.65
CA TYR A 185 -3.96 -15.94 4.24
C TYR A 185 -3.45 -15.81 2.80
N LEU A 186 -4.24 -15.18 1.90
CA LEU A 186 -3.85 -14.95 0.50
C LEU A 186 -2.90 -13.77 0.29
N ALA A 187 -2.56 -13.02 1.34
CA ALA A 187 -1.58 -11.95 1.22
C ALA A 187 -0.21 -12.48 0.79
N THR A 188 0.46 -11.76 -0.09
CA THR A 188 1.81 -12.07 -0.59
C THR A 188 1.94 -13.49 -1.15
N MET A 189 0.97 -13.88 -1.99
CA MET A 189 1.04 -15.15 -2.72
C MET A 189 0.37 -15.07 -4.09
N GLN A 190 0.72 -16.00 -4.96
CA GLN A 190 0.15 -16.08 -6.31
C GLN A 190 -1.38 -16.23 -6.27
N GLY A 191 -2.09 -15.42 -7.03
CA GLY A 191 -3.55 -15.39 -7.05
C GLY A 191 -4.21 -14.68 -5.87
N GLY A 192 -3.42 -14.20 -4.92
CA GLY A 192 -3.85 -13.38 -3.80
C GLY A 192 -3.70 -11.88 -4.08
N TYR A 193 -3.13 -11.14 -3.15
CA TYR A 193 -2.87 -9.70 -3.25
C TYR A 193 -1.51 -9.33 -2.65
N SER A 194 -0.96 -8.21 -3.08
CA SER A 194 0.30 -7.68 -2.54
C SER A 194 0.05 -6.79 -1.32
N VAL A 195 0.95 -6.81 -0.36
CA VAL A 195 0.92 -5.93 0.82
C VAL A 195 2.27 -6.01 1.53
N ALA A 196 2.73 -4.93 2.13
CA ALA A 196 3.87 -4.94 3.03
C ALA A 196 3.42 -5.48 4.40
N ASN A 197 4.00 -6.61 4.81
CA ASN A 197 3.60 -7.34 6.02
C ASN A 197 4.78 -8.00 6.76
N GLY A 198 6.00 -7.58 6.46
CA GLY A 198 7.22 -8.16 7.02
C GLY A 198 7.67 -9.48 6.37
N MET A 199 6.89 -10.09 5.49
CA MET A 199 7.29 -11.29 4.76
C MET A 199 8.23 -10.92 3.61
N LYS A 200 9.30 -11.67 3.41
CA LYS A 200 10.27 -11.45 2.32
C LYS A 200 9.63 -11.55 0.94
N GLU A 201 8.62 -12.40 0.80
CA GLU A 201 7.88 -12.63 -0.43
C GLU A 201 7.11 -11.41 -0.92
N ALA A 202 6.84 -10.42 -0.05
CA ALA A 202 6.12 -9.20 -0.42
C ALA A 202 6.75 -8.49 -1.61
N ILE A 203 8.08 -8.49 -1.71
CA ILE A 203 8.83 -7.78 -2.75
C ILE A 203 8.65 -8.42 -4.13
N HIS A 204 8.36 -9.72 -4.20
CA HIS A 204 8.08 -10.38 -5.48
C HIS A 204 6.78 -9.90 -6.14
N TYR A 205 5.91 -9.25 -5.37
CA TYR A 205 4.62 -8.72 -5.82
C TYR A 205 4.60 -7.19 -5.93
N LEU A 206 5.77 -6.56 -5.76
CA LEU A 206 5.93 -5.13 -5.92
C LEU A 206 5.67 -4.72 -7.37
N GLN A 207 4.71 -3.86 -7.60
CA GLN A 207 4.55 -3.18 -8.88
C GLN A 207 5.51 -1.99 -8.91
N HIS A 208 6.26 -1.85 -9.98
CA HIS A 208 7.21 -0.76 -10.14
C HIS A 208 7.42 -0.43 -11.62
N GLY A 209 7.93 0.74 -11.88
CA GLY A 209 8.27 1.20 -13.21
C GLY A 209 8.86 2.59 -13.17
N GLU A 210 9.07 3.16 -14.35
CA GLU A 210 9.62 4.50 -14.53
C GLU A 210 8.93 5.25 -15.66
N LEU A 211 8.92 6.58 -15.56
CA LEU A 211 8.48 7.53 -16.58
C LEU A 211 9.57 8.56 -16.80
N HIS A 212 9.61 9.18 -17.99
CA HIS A 212 10.45 10.34 -18.23
C HIS A 212 9.77 11.59 -17.68
N ILE A 213 10.51 12.45 -16.97
CA ILE A 213 9.94 13.63 -16.32
C ILE A 213 9.29 14.60 -17.30
N ASP A 214 9.80 14.70 -18.53
CA ASP A 214 9.26 15.58 -19.57
C ASP A 214 7.89 15.11 -20.09
N GLU A 215 7.49 13.86 -19.83
CA GLU A 215 6.18 13.33 -20.21
C GLU A 215 5.07 13.69 -19.21
N VAL A 216 5.48 14.11 -18.00
CA VAL A 216 4.57 14.21 -16.84
C VAL A 216 4.44 15.66 -16.39
N SER A 217 3.22 16.16 -16.25
CA SER A 217 2.90 17.46 -15.66
C SER A 217 2.57 17.38 -14.17
N GLY A 218 2.29 16.19 -13.66
CA GLY A 218 2.01 15.94 -12.25
C GLY A 218 1.79 14.48 -11.92
N ILE A 219 1.94 14.14 -10.64
CA ILE A 219 1.61 12.82 -10.09
C ILE A 219 0.58 12.98 -8.97
N PHE A 220 -0.39 12.10 -8.96
CA PHE A 220 -1.36 11.97 -7.89
C PHE A 220 -1.16 10.60 -7.21
N ILE A 221 -1.05 10.59 -5.88
CA ILE A 221 -0.86 9.38 -5.09
C ILE A 221 -1.93 9.36 -4.01
N CYS A 222 -2.63 8.24 -3.84
CA CYS A 222 -3.70 8.14 -2.85
C CYS A 222 -3.83 6.73 -2.24
N SER A 223 -4.39 6.66 -1.03
CA SER A 223 -4.98 5.45 -0.45
C SER A 223 -6.41 5.23 -0.97
N ASP A 224 -6.99 4.07 -0.70
CA ASP A 224 -8.33 3.69 -1.13
C ASP A 224 -9.44 4.57 -0.53
N GLY A 225 -9.18 5.23 0.59
CA GLY A 225 -10.10 6.19 1.20
C GLY A 225 -10.53 7.36 0.31
N LEU A 226 -9.82 7.59 -0.81
CA LEU A 226 -10.19 8.57 -1.84
C LEU A 226 -10.96 7.96 -3.02
N PHE A 227 -11.16 6.64 -3.07
CA PHE A 227 -11.89 6.01 -4.16
C PHE A 227 -13.38 6.35 -4.07
N HIS A 228 -13.91 6.84 -5.18
CA HIS A 228 -15.35 7.06 -5.28
C HIS A 228 -16.03 5.74 -5.67
N PRO A 229 -17.15 5.35 -5.02
CA PRO A 229 -17.79 4.06 -5.28
C PRO A 229 -18.30 3.90 -6.72
N ASP A 230 -18.66 4.99 -7.39
CA ASP A 230 -19.29 4.98 -8.70
C ASP A 230 -18.41 5.59 -9.81
N TRP A 231 -17.21 6.10 -9.48
CA TRP A 231 -16.35 6.77 -10.46
C TRP A 231 -15.03 6.00 -10.64
N PRO A 232 -14.50 5.94 -11.86
CA PRO A 232 -13.13 5.49 -12.06
C PRO A 232 -12.16 6.49 -11.41
N LEU A 233 -10.97 5.99 -11.05
CA LEU A 233 -9.99 6.76 -10.30
C LEU A 233 -9.61 8.06 -11.02
N GLU A 234 -9.47 8.04 -12.33
CA GLU A 234 -9.14 9.23 -13.15
C GLU A 234 -10.20 10.33 -13.02
N GLN A 235 -11.47 9.96 -12.92
CA GLN A 235 -12.56 10.94 -12.72
C GLN A 235 -12.49 11.55 -11.32
N THR A 236 -12.18 10.76 -10.31
CA THR A 236 -11.95 11.23 -8.94
C THR A 236 -10.78 12.20 -8.89
N VAL A 237 -9.65 11.86 -9.51
CA VAL A 237 -8.46 12.74 -9.60
C VAL A 237 -8.78 14.03 -10.34
N ALA A 238 -9.51 13.96 -11.46
CA ALA A 238 -9.93 15.14 -12.22
C ALA A 238 -10.79 16.10 -11.38
N TYR A 239 -11.73 15.53 -10.61
CA TYR A 239 -12.59 16.31 -9.71
C TYR A 239 -11.79 17.00 -8.60
N ILE A 240 -10.90 16.27 -7.94
CA ILE A 240 -10.05 16.82 -6.86
C ILE A 240 -9.18 17.95 -7.42
N ARG A 241 -8.52 17.76 -8.55
CA ARG A 241 -7.68 18.80 -9.18
C ARG A 241 -8.43 20.09 -9.53
N LYS A 242 -9.68 19.96 -9.95
CA LYS A 242 -10.50 21.13 -10.31
C LYS A 242 -10.93 21.94 -9.08
N ASN A 243 -11.04 21.29 -7.91
CA ASN A 243 -11.59 21.88 -6.69
C ASN A 243 -10.53 22.11 -5.57
N SER A 244 -9.25 21.87 -5.84
CA SER A 244 -8.11 22.10 -4.94
C SER A 244 -7.28 23.28 -5.41
#